data_8ba838119058d6dd0cc0e1e28d64ecad
#
_entry.id   8ba838119058d6dd0cc0e1e28d64ecad
#
_cell.length_a   1.000
_cell.length_b   1.000
_cell.length_c   1.000
_cell.angle_alpha   90.00
_cell.angle_beta   90.00
_cell.angle_gamma   90.00
#
_symmetry.space_group_name_H-M   'P 1'
#
loop_
_entity.id
_entity.type
_entity.pdbx_description
1 polymer ?
#
loop_
_entity_poly.entity_id
_entity_poly.type
_entity_poly.pdbx_seq_one_letter_code
_entity_poly.pdbx_strand_id
1 'polypeptide(L)'
;MYNTDKALKDDYNTNANYRRYNYRLNTDIDITKTTLLKLGVSGWLSKRNSPGLGDADVWGELFGYTAIRTPLLYSNGRVPAVGTGNKTNPWVAATQTGFNENWENVIQTNITLEQNLKFITKGLKFVGRFGYDTYNNNHINRRKWPEQWSAERSRDENGNLVFKKISDSSN
;
A
#
# COMPACT_ATOMS: atom_id res chain seq x y z
N MET A 1 15.12 -5.44 -1.24
CA MET A 1 15.14 -4.06 -0.71
C MET A 1 15.77 -3.18 -1.77
N TYR A 2 14.97 -2.47 -2.56
CA TYR A 2 15.50 -1.64 -3.65
C TYR A 2 15.97 -0.32 -3.04
N ASN A 3 17.30 -0.13 -3.05
CA ASN A 3 17.91 1.14 -2.66
C ASN A 3 17.82 2.06 -3.88
N THR A 4 16.80 2.91 -3.91
CA THR A 4 16.67 3.90 -4.98
C THR A 4 17.67 5.02 -4.75
N ASP A 5 18.57 5.22 -5.71
CA ASP A 5 19.55 6.28 -5.72
C ASP A 5 18.92 7.64 -5.39
N LYS A 6 19.52 8.36 -4.44
CA LYS A 6 19.02 9.64 -3.94
C LYS A 6 18.85 10.73 -5.01
N ALA A 7 19.52 10.61 -6.16
CA ALA A 7 19.50 11.60 -7.23
C ALA A 7 18.16 11.71 -8.00
N LEU A 8 17.29 10.70 -7.87
CA LEU A 8 16.03 10.61 -8.63
C LEU A 8 14.83 10.32 -7.72
N LYS A 9 15.01 10.48 -6.42
CA LYS A 9 13.99 10.20 -5.42
C LYS A 9 13.08 11.41 -5.25
N ASP A 10 11.84 11.27 -5.67
CA ASP A 10 10.76 12.13 -5.18
C ASP A 10 10.57 11.92 -3.66
N ASP A 11 10.03 12.92 -2.96
CA ASP A 11 9.86 12.95 -1.50
C ASP A 11 8.85 11.93 -0.93
N TYR A 12 8.49 10.90 -1.70
CA TYR A 12 7.54 9.87 -1.31
C TYR A 12 8.12 8.46 -1.39
N ASN A 13 7.53 7.53 -0.63
CA ASN A 13 7.99 6.15 -0.54
C ASN A 13 7.20 5.26 -1.52
N THR A 14 7.86 4.73 -2.54
CA THR A 14 7.31 3.79 -3.51
C THR A 14 7.59 2.33 -3.19
N ASN A 15 8.35 2.03 -2.12
CA ASN A 15 8.74 0.67 -1.79
C ASN A 15 7.50 -0.18 -1.48
N ALA A 16 7.34 -1.29 -2.19
CA ALA A 16 6.34 -2.30 -1.88
C ALA A 16 6.59 -2.85 -0.47
N ASN A 17 5.65 -2.66 0.42
CA ASN A 17 5.73 -3.08 1.81
C ASN A 17 4.35 -3.46 2.33
N TYR A 18 4.29 -4.57 3.05
CA TYR A 18 3.09 -4.99 3.75
C TYR A 18 3.42 -5.31 5.19
N ARG A 19 2.66 -4.73 6.11
CA ARG A 19 2.75 -5.00 7.55
C ARG A 19 1.37 -5.27 8.08
N ARG A 20 1.25 -6.29 8.94
CA ARG A 20 0.01 -6.61 9.64
C ARG A 20 0.30 -6.90 11.11
N TYR A 21 -0.46 -6.27 11.96
CA TYR A 21 -0.43 -6.45 13.40
C TYR A 21 -1.77 -7.04 13.83
N ASN A 22 -1.72 -8.20 14.48
CA ASN A 22 -2.90 -8.82 15.06
C ASN A 22 -2.84 -8.65 16.58
N TYR A 23 -3.98 -8.41 17.18
CA TYR A 23 -4.09 -8.32 18.62
C TYR A 23 -5.31 -9.11 19.11
N ARG A 24 -5.21 -9.64 20.32
CA ARG A 24 -6.30 -10.31 21.01
C ARG A 24 -6.13 -10.13 22.52
N LEU A 25 -7.18 -9.70 23.16
CA LEU A 25 -7.31 -9.59 24.61
C LEU A 25 -8.57 -10.31 25.03
N ASN A 26 -8.49 -11.20 26.02
CA ASN A 26 -9.63 -11.78 26.69
C ASN A 26 -9.44 -11.57 28.19
N THR A 27 -10.49 -11.09 28.85
CA THR A 27 -10.46 -10.80 30.28
C THR A 27 -11.78 -11.24 30.90
N ASP A 28 -11.71 -11.99 31.98
CA ASP A 28 -12.82 -12.39 32.80
C ASP A 28 -12.74 -11.64 34.11
N ILE A 29 -13.82 -10.96 34.49
CA ILE A 29 -13.92 -10.09 35.67
C ILE A 29 -15.07 -10.55 36.53
N ASP A 30 -14.76 -11.03 37.71
CA ASP A 30 -15.79 -11.30 38.77
C ASP A 30 -16.25 -9.98 39.39
N ILE A 31 -17.36 -9.41 38.88
CA ILE A 31 -17.94 -8.16 39.42
C ILE A 31 -18.47 -8.43 40.84
N THR A 32 -19.11 -9.57 41.00
CA THR A 32 -19.58 -10.06 42.29
C THR A 32 -19.42 -11.58 42.36
N LYS A 33 -19.68 -12.20 43.54
CA LYS A 33 -19.69 -13.66 43.69
C LYS A 33 -20.67 -14.39 42.76
N THR A 34 -21.62 -13.65 42.18
CA THR A 34 -22.68 -14.19 41.31
C THR A 34 -22.72 -13.61 39.93
N THR A 35 -21.86 -12.62 39.65
CA THR A 35 -21.83 -11.87 38.39
C THR A 35 -20.42 -11.94 37.75
N LEU A 36 -20.33 -12.53 36.58
CA LEU A 36 -19.09 -12.62 35.78
C LEU A 36 -19.26 -11.81 34.49
N LEU A 37 -18.31 -10.92 34.23
CA LEU A 37 -18.20 -10.17 32.99
C LEU A 37 -17.02 -10.71 32.21
N LYS A 38 -17.25 -11.16 30.96
CA LYS A 38 -16.21 -11.57 30.03
C LYS A 38 -16.09 -10.54 28.93
N LEU A 39 -14.88 -10.04 28.74
CA LEU A 39 -14.55 -9.08 27.69
C LEU A 39 -13.57 -9.73 26.71
N GLY A 40 -13.91 -9.73 25.43
CA GLY A 40 -13.04 -10.14 24.36
C GLY A 40 -12.86 -9.00 23.37
N VAL A 41 -11.63 -8.61 23.09
CA VAL A 41 -11.28 -7.67 22.03
C VAL A 41 -10.23 -8.31 21.15
N SER A 42 -10.51 -8.38 19.85
CA SER A 42 -9.56 -8.89 18.87
C SER A 42 -9.63 -8.07 17.58
N GLY A 43 -8.59 -8.18 16.79
CA GLY A 43 -8.57 -7.52 15.49
C GLY A 43 -7.22 -7.50 14.87
N TRP A 44 -7.11 -6.70 13.84
CA TRP A 44 -5.85 -6.48 13.15
C TRP A 44 -5.81 -5.10 12.48
N LEU A 45 -4.60 -4.61 12.34
CA LEU A 45 -4.25 -3.42 11.58
C LEU A 45 -3.27 -3.83 10.49
N SER A 46 -3.56 -3.53 9.23
CA SER A 46 -2.60 -3.69 8.15
C SER A 46 -2.32 -2.37 7.44
N LYS A 47 -1.09 -2.27 6.97
CA LYS A 47 -0.64 -1.20 6.08
C LYS A 47 0.05 -1.83 4.89
N ARG A 48 -0.40 -1.48 3.68
CA ARG A 48 0.26 -1.82 2.41
C ARG A 48 0.68 -0.55 1.72
N ASN A 49 1.91 -0.55 1.20
CA ASN A 49 2.42 0.48 0.31
C ASN A 49 2.88 -0.18 -0.99
N SER A 50 2.64 0.47 -2.13
CA SER A 50 3.11 0.00 -3.45
C SER A 50 3.34 1.20 -4.37
N PRO A 51 4.08 1.02 -5.49
CA PRO A 51 4.23 2.04 -6.52
C PRO A 51 2.87 2.53 -7.04
N GLY A 52 2.83 3.75 -7.56
CA GLY A 52 1.60 4.35 -8.08
C GLY A 52 0.98 3.59 -9.24
N LEU A 53 1.80 2.95 -10.07
CA LEU A 53 1.35 2.11 -11.17
C LEU A 53 0.74 0.78 -10.72
N GLY A 54 1.08 0.31 -9.51
CA GLY A 54 0.69 -1.00 -9.01
C GLY A 54 1.67 -2.11 -9.33
N ASP A 55 1.64 -3.18 -8.53
CA ASP A 55 2.64 -4.26 -8.65
C ASP A 55 2.52 -5.02 -9.97
N ALA A 56 1.30 -5.32 -10.41
CA ALA A 56 1.06 -6.07 -11.66
C ALA A 56 1.54 -5.31 -12.90
N ASP A 57 1.30 -4.01 -12.93
CA ASP A 57 1.72 -3.16 -14.05
C ASP A 57 3.25 -3.00 -14.09
N VAL A 58 3.91 -2.88 -12.93
CA VAL A 58 5.37 -2.85 -12.85
C VAL A 58 5.97 -4.14 -13.40
N TRP A 59 5.40 -5.31 -13.07
CA TRP A 59 5.80 -6.59 -13.64
C TRP A 59 5.53 -6.66 -15.14
N GLY A 60 4.40 -6.15 -15.60
CA GLY A 60 4.07 -6.07 -17.04
C GLY A 60 5.08 -5.26 -17.81
N GLU A 61 5.49 -4.09 -17.29
CA GLU A 61 6.55 -3.27 -17.89
C GLU A 61 7.91 -4.00 -17.89
N LEU A 62 8.23 -4.72 -16.80
CA LEU A 62 9.48 -5.47 -16.70
C LEU A 62 9.58 -6.57 -17.78
N PHE A 63 8.52 -7.33 -18.01
CA PHE A 63 8.50 -8.38 -19.04
C PHE A 63 8.45 -7.82 -20.47
N GLY A 64 7.86 -6.65 -20.66
CA GLY A 64 7.79 -5.98 -21.96
C GLY A 64 9.04 -5.15 -22.31
N TYR A 65 9.94 -4.96 -21.36
CA TYR A 65 11.09 -4.09 -21.50
C TYR A 65 12.32 -4.83 -22.04
N THR A 66 13.02 -4.16 -22.98
CA THR A 66 14.27 -4.67 -23.54
C THR A 66 15.37 -3.64 -23.34
N ALA A 67 16.32 -3.92 -22.45
CA ALA A 67 17.40 -3.01 -22.08
C ALA A 67 18.32 -2.61 -23.25
N ILE A 68 18.48 -3.49 -24.22
CA ILE A 68 19.27 -3.19 -25.44
C ILE A 68 18.61 -2.10 -26.29
N ARG A 69 17.27 -2.06 -26.28
CA ARG A 69 16.51 -1.11 -27.11
C ARG A 69 16.37 0.26 -26.47
N THR A 70 16.24 0.31 -25.15
CA THR A 70 15.92 1.54 -24.41
C THR A 70 16.72 1.56 -23.11
N PRO A 71 17.54 2.58 -22.84
CA PRO A 71 18.25 2.70 -21.57
C PRO A 71 17.29 3.02 -20.43
N LEU A 72 17.68 2.77 -19.19
CA LEU A 72 16.90 3.17 -18.01
C LEU A 72 16.76 4.70 -17.92
N LEU A 73 17.84 5.41 -18.14
CA LEU A 73 17.90 6.86 -18.24
C LEU A 73 18.92 7.24 -19.32
N TYR A 74 18.72 8.38 -19.94
CA TYR A 74 19.74 9.00 -20.75
C TYR A 74 20.84 9.62 -19.88
N SER A 75 22.02 9.83 -20.43
CA SER A 75 23.18 10.41 -19.72
C SER A 75 22.91 11.79 -19.09
N ASN A 76 21.94 12.53 -19.62
CA ASN A 76 21.49 13.83 -19.12
C ASN A 76 20.34 13.72 -18.09
N GLY A 77 20.01 12.51 -17.59
CA GLY A 77 18.96 12.26 -16.59
C GLY A 77 17.53 12.21 -17.13
N ARG A 78 17.35 12.39 -18.46
CA ARG A 78 16.00 12.32 -19.06
C ARG A 78 15.48 10.89 -19.11
N VAL A 79 14.17 10.75 -18.88
CA VAL A 79 13.46 9.46 -18.92
C VAL A 79 13.17 9.09 -20.37
N PRO A 80 13.61 7.91 -20.84
CA PRO A 80 13.32 7.44 -22.18
C PRO A 80 11.84 7.08 -22.34
N ALA A 81 11.23 7.49 -23.45
CA ALA A 81 9.95 6.97 -23.88
C ALA A 81 10.08 5.53 -24.38
N VAL A 82 9.17 4.64 -23.95
CA VAL A 82 9.12 3.23 -24.36
C VAL A 82 7.89 3.00 -25.25
N GLY A 83 8.12 2.91 -26.54
CA GLY A 83 7.05 2.69 -27.50
C GLY A 83 6.08 3.88 -27.63
N THR A 84 4.80 3.59 -27.80
CA THR A 84 3.73 4.59 -27.91
C THR A 84 2.80 4.52 -26.70
N GLY A 85 2.27 5.66 -26.26
CA GLY A 85 1.36 5.76 -25.12
C GLY A 85 2.09 5.90 -23.78
N ASN A 86 1.36 5.61 -22.69
CA ASN A 86 1.84 5.77 -21.32
C ASN A 86 2.72 4.59 -20.83
N LYS A 87 3.54 4.04 -21.71
CA LYS A 87 4.52 3.02 -21.35
C LYS A 87 5.80 3.65 -20.86
N THR A 88 6.41 3.03 -19.88
CA THR A 88 7.68 3.49 -19.32
C THR A 88 8.61 2.32 -19.03
N ASN A 89 9.85 2.59 -18.67
CA ASN A 89 10.74 1.52 -18.24
C ASN A 89 10.38 1.05 -16.81
N PRO A 90 10.72 -0.20 -16.45
CA PRO A 90 10.30 -0.79 -15.17
C PRO A 90 10.85 -0.02 -13.96
N TRP A 91 12.00 0.60 -14.08
CA TRP A 91 12.56 1.40 -12.99
C TRP A 91 11.73 2.65 -12.73
N VAL A 92 11.31 3.37 -13.77
CA VAL A 92 10.41 4.54 -13.65
C VAL A 92 9.03 4.09 -13.14
N ALA A 93 8.51 2.97 -13.65
CA ALA A 93 7.25 2.39 -13.19
C ALA A 93 7.25 2.12 -11.66
N ALA A 94 8.37 1.61 -11.15
CA ALA A 94 8.51 1.30 -9.73
C ALA A 94 8.82 2.51 -8.83
N THR A 95 9.39 3.60 -9.38
CA THR A 95 9.98 4.67 -8.55
C THR A 95 9.41 6.06 -8.78
N GLN A 96 8.86 6.35 -9.96
CA GLN A 96 8.46 7.71 -10.35
C GLN A 96 6.97 7.87 -10.71
N THR A 97 6.17 6.84 -10.51
CA THR A 97 4.74 6.87 -10.84
C THR A 97 3.81 7.23 -9.68
N GLY A 98 4.38 7.70 -8.57
CA GLY A 98 3.65 7.98 -7.35
C GLY A 98 3.59 6.78 -6.40
N PHE A 99 2.55 6.72 -5.56
CA PHE A 99 2.38 5.64 -4.58
C PHE A 99 0.92 5.31 -4.33
N ASN A 100 0.68 4.08 -3.90
CA ASN A 100 -0.58 3.62 -3.35
C ASN A 100 -0.35 3.20 -1.90
N GLU A 101 -1.13 3.75 -0.99
CA GLU A 101 -1.13 3.35 0.42
C GLU A 101 -2.53 2.88 0.82
N ASN A 102 -2.60 1.69 1.39
CA ASN A 102 -3.85 1.11 1.89
C ASN A 102 -3.71 0.76 3.37
N TRP A 103 -4.66 1.24 4.18
CA TRP A 103 -4.78 0.95 5.59
C TRP A 103 -6.08 0.23 5.84
N GLU A 104 -6.01 -0.90 6.52
CA GLU A 104 -7.19 -1.63 6.96
C GLU A 104 -7.12 -1.86 8.46
N ASN A 105 -8.21 -1.62 9.13
CA ASN A 105 -8.36 -1.86 10.56
C ASN A 105 -9.65 -2.61 10.83
N VAL A 106 -9.53 -3.73 11.51
CA VAL A 106 -10.66 -4.54 11.98
C VAL A 106 -10.59 -4.62 13.49
N ILE A 107 -11.70 -4.30 14.14
CA ILE A 107 -11.87 -4.46 15.58
C ILE A 107 -13.13 -5.29 15.81
N GLN A 108 -13.01 -6.35 16.60
CA GLN A 108 -14.09 -7.23 16.99
C GLN A 108 -14.16 -7.25 18.52
N THR A 109 -15.30 -6.89 19.05
CA THR A 109 -15.52 -6.80 20.49
C THR A 109 -16.67 -7.71 20.90
N ASN A 110 -16.44 -8.54 21.91
CA ASN A 110 -17.45 -9.41 22.50
C ASN A 110 -17.54 -9.15 24.01
N ILE A 111 -18.72 -8.90 24.47
CA ILE A 111 -19.04 -8.71 25.91
C ILE A 111 -20.05 -9.78 26.31
N THR A 112 -19.74 -10.56 27.32
CA THR A 112 -20.68 -11.54 27.88
C THR A 112 -20.85 -11.26 29.37
N LEU A 113 -22.08 -11.05 29.78
CA LEU A 113 -22.48 -10.94 31.18
C LEU A 113 -23.17 -12.22 31.61
N GLU A 114 -22.62 -12.88 32.60
CA GLU A 114 -23.21 -14.07 33.23
C GLU A 114 -23.66 -13.72 34.66
N GLN A 115 -24.92 -13.91 34.92
CA GLN A 115 -25.51 -13.69 36.26
C GLN A 115 -26.10 -14.98 36.79
N ASN A 116 -25.64 -15.42 37.97
CA ASN A 116 -26.23 -16.55 38.67
C ASN A 116 -27.41 -16.07 39.50
N LEU A 117 -28.58 -16.62 39.22
CA LEU A 117 -29.84 -16.25 39.82
C LEU A 117 -30.36 -17.34 40.77
N LYS A 118 -29.44 -18.09 41.41
CA LYS A 118 -29.79 -19.15 42.39
C LYS A 118 -30.68 -18.66 43.54
N PHE A 119 -30.65 -17.36 43.84
CA PHE A 119 -31.50 -16.73 44.87
C PHE A 119 -32.98 -16.68 44.47
N ILE A 120 -33.31 -16.80 43.18
CA ILE A 120 -34.68 -16.89 42.67
C ILE A 120 -35.06 -18.38 42.54
N THR A 121 -34.23 -19.15 41.78
CA THR A 121 -34.49 -20.56 41.54
C THR A 121 -33.17 -21.30 41.39
N LYS A 122 -33.05 -22.50 42.00
CA LYS A 122 -31.87 -23.34 41.89
C LYS A 122 -31.57 -23.70 40.46
N GLY A 123 -30.37 -23.39 40.00
CA GLY A 123 -29.91 -23.67 38.62
C GLY A 123 -30.20 -22.54 37.60
N LEU A 124 -30.95 -21.51 37.97
CA LEU A 124 -31.23 -20.39 37.07
C LEU A 124 -29.97 -19.55 36.85
N LYS A 125 -29.65 -19.28 35.58
CA LYS A 125 -28.55 -18.44 35.16
C LYS A 125 -29.02 -17.56 34.02
N PHE A 126 -28.70 -16.28 34.05
CA PHE A 126 -28.87 -15.36 32.92
C PHE A 126 -27.54 -15.19 32.21
N VAL A 127 -27.56 -15.20 30.87
CA VAL A 127 -26.37 -14.92 30.01
C VAL A 127 -26.77 -13.93 28.95
N GLY A 128 -26.23 -12.70 29.03
CA GLY A 128 -26.37 -11.68 28.02
C GLY A 128 -25.07 -11.59 27.19
N ARG A 129 -25.18 -11.49 25.87
CA ARG A 129 -24.05 -11.29 24.98
C ARG A 129 -24.27 -10.08 24.09
N PHE A 130 -23.22 -9.27 23.95
CA PHE A 130 -23.16 -8.14 23.04
C PHE A 130 -21.90 -8.25 22.21
N GLY A 131 -22.03 -8.07 20.89
CA GLY A 131 -20.90 -8.01 19.96
C GLY A 131 -20.93 -6.69 19.19
N TYR A 132 -19.76 -6.12 18.98
CA TYR A 132 -19.58 -4.93 18.14
C TYR A 132 -18.33 -5.10 17.29
N ASP A 133 -18.53 -5.10 15.97
CA ASP A 133 -17.46 -5.24 14.99
C ASP A 133 -17.38 -3.97 14.14
N THR A 134 -16.16 -3.53 13.86
CA THR A 134 -15.92 -2.41 12.95
C THR A 134 -14.84 -2.77 11.95
N TYR A 135 -15.03 -2.33 10.71
CA TYR A 135 -14.08 -2.42 9.62
C TYR A 135 -13.87 -1.04 9.02
N ASN A 136 -12.62 -0.61 9.00
CA ASN A 136 -12.21 0.63 8.35
C ASN A 136 -11.18 0.33 7.27
N ASN A 137 -11.39 0.87 6.08
CA ASN A 137 -10.43 0.83 4.98
C ASN A 137 -10.21 2.26 4.48
N ASN A 138 -8.94 2.66 4.44
CA ASN A 138 -8.54 3.96 3.90
C ASN A 138 -7.50 3.73 2.80
N HIS A 139 -7.79 4.24 1.62
CA HIS A 139 -6.95 4.10 0.44
C HIS A 139 -6.52 5.47 -0.06
N ILE A 140 -5.20 5.67 -0.19
CA ILE A 140 -4.60 6.86 -0.76
C ILE A 140 -3.88 6.45 -2.04
N ASN A 141 -4.32 7.01 -3.16
CA ASN A 141 -3.67 6.83 -4.44
C ASN A 141 -3.15 8.19 -4.91
N ARG A 142 -1.86 8.29 -5.16
CA ARG A 142 -1.21 9.44 -5.76
C ARG A 142 -0.47 8.98 -6.99
N ARG A 143 -0.95 9.35 -8.16
CA ARG A 143 -0.32 9.03 -9.45
C ARG A 143 0.41 10.23 -9.99
N LYS A 144 1.55 9.94 -10.60
CA LYS A 144 2.41 10.91 -11.29
C LYS A 144 3.03 10.23 -12.51
N TRP A 145 3.22 10.95 -13.57
CA TRP A 145 4.00 10.51 -14.71
C TRP A 145 5.15 11.49 -14.94
N PRO A 146 6.38 11.02 -15.08
CA PRO A 146 7.49 11.87 -15.50
C PRO A 146 7.35 12.24 -16.96
N GLU A 147 7.92 13.36 -17.35
CA GLU A 147 8.09 13.66 -18.76
C GLU A 147 8.99 12.63 -19.43
N GLN A 148 8.68 12.30 -20.68
CA GLN A 148 9.40 11.26 -21.42
C GLN A 148 9.98 11.82 -22.71
N TRP A 149 11.16 11.33 -23.06
CA TRP A 149 11.97 11.82 -24.17
C TRP A 149 12.39 10.70 -25.08
N SER A 150 12.57 11.00 -26.36
CA SER A 150 13.20 10.12 -27.35
C SER A 150 14.49 10.77 -27.85
N ALA A 151 15.58 10.01 -27.88
CA ALA A 151 16.79 10.45 -28.56
C ALA A 151 16.59 10.33 -30.08
N GLU A 152 16.86 11.40 -30.79
CA GLU A 152 16.88 11.40 -32.26
C GLU A 152 18.18 10.79 -32.76
N ARG A 153 18.19 10.36 -34.03
CA ARG A 153 19.43 9.87 -34.70
C ARG A 153 20.40 11.00 -35.04
N SER A 154 19.92 12.25 -35.02
CA SER A 154 20.72 13.45 -35.29
C SER A 154 21.53 13.84 -34.05
N ARG A 155 22.66 14.54 -34.34
CA ARG A 155 23.48 15.17 -33.29
C ARG A 155 23.51 16.67 -33.54
N ASP A 156 23.68 17.42 -32.45
CA ASP A 156 23.87 18.86 -32.48
C ASP A 156 25.29 19.23 -33.01
N GLU A 157 25.57 20.51 -33.19
CA GLU A 157 26.87 21.03 -33.65
C GLU A 157 28.04 20.66 -32.72
N ASN A 158 27.76 20.31 -31.48
CA ASN A 158 28.73 19.89 -30.47
C ASN A 158 28.85 18.36 -30.38
N GLY A 159 28.13 17.60 -31.23
CA GLY A 159 28.14 16.13 -31.27
C GLY A 159 27.24 15.46 -30.22
N ASN A 160 26.42 16.21 -29.46
CA ASN A 160 25.51 15.64 -28.50
C ASN A 160 24.24 15.13 -29.16
N LEU A 161 23.59 14.14 -28.52
CA LEU A 161 22.27 13.63 -28.95
C LEU A 161 21.22 14.72 -28.85
N VAL A 162 20.42 14.86 -29.90
CA VAL A 162 19.21 15.70 -29.89
C VAL A 162 18.06 14.91 -29.32
N PHE A 163 17.29 15.53 -28.41
CA PHE A 163 16.17 14.90 -27.71
C PHE A 163 14.85 15.57 -28.07
N LYS A 164 13.88 14.75 -28.45
CA LYS A 164 12.50 15.17 -28.66
C LYS A 164 11.65 14.77 -27.47
N LYS A 165 10.90 15.72 -26.90
CA LYS A 165 9.90 15.41 -25.87
C LYS A 165 8.73 14.66 -26.49
N ILE A 166 8.34 13.54 -25.87
CA ILE A 166 7.25 12.66 -26.32
C ILE A 166 6.00 12.87 -25.48
N SER A 167 6.17 13.04 -24.16
CA SER A 167 5.06 13.32 -23.24
C SER A 167 5.47 14.31 -22.17
N ASP A 168 4.52 15.12 -21.73
CA ASP A 168 4.67 16.00 -20.57
C ASP A 168 4.51 15.22 -19.27
N SER A 169 5.06 15.78 -18.18
CA SER A 169 4.77 15.29 -16.83
C SER A 169 3.31 15.57 -16.47
N SER A 170 2.69 14.64 -15.77
CA SER A 170 1.35 14.82 -15.18
C SER A 170 1.35 14.42 -13.71
N ASN A 171 0.56 15.13 -12.91
CA ASN A 171 0.31 14.86 -11.50
C ASN A 171 -1.14 14.46 -11.28
#